data_41ac79d7bb7e401f087bb8781e1b3df8
#
_entry.id   41ac79d7bb7e401f087bb8781e1b3df8
#
_cell.length_a   1.000
_cell.length_b   1.000
_cell.length_c   1.000
_cell.angle_alpha   90.00
_cell.angle_beta   90.00
_cell.angle_gamma   90.00
#
_symmetry.space_group_name_H-M   'P 1'
#
loop_
_entity.id
_entity.type
_entity.pdbx_description
1 polymer ?
#
loop_
_entity_poly.entity_id
_entity_poly.type
_entity_poly.pdbx_seq_one_letter_code
_entity_poly.pdbx_strand_id
1 'polypeptide(L)'
;MGNAFQTLQPNIAGNPLIRTPQREAYNALSEYAVTASDDNREVGVVLPVGCGKSGCITLAPFAFRANRALVVAPGVSIARQLVADFDPSNDGMFYQRCQVLAGGPYPEPVEIRGTTTNRADLEDAHVVITNIGQLQGGDENRWLRALPPDFFDLILFDEGHHSVADSYALLKAQFPAARIVNFSATA
;
A
#
# COMPACT_ATOMS: atom_id res chain seq x y z
N MET A 1 19.21 -1.90 8.79
CA MET A 1 18.98 -0.47 8.49
C MET A 1 17.56 -0.33 7.96
N GLY A 2 16.79 0.66 8.44
CA GLY A 2 15.42 0.86 8.00
C GLY A 2 15.32 1.39 6.57
N ASN A 3 14.19 1.15 5.90
CA ASN A 3 13.90 1.68 4.57
C ASN A 3 13.38 3.15 4.63
N ALA A 4 13.03 3.73 3.50
CA ALA A 4 12.55 5.12 3.42
C ALA A 4 11.29 5.37 4.28
N PHE A 5 10.35 4.41 4.34
CA PHE A 5 9.15 4.54 5.17
C PHE A 5 9.45 4.64 6.67
N GLN A 6 10.55 4.06 7.10
CA GLN A 6 10.96 3.99 8.51
C GLN A 6 11.92 5.12 8.90
N THR A 7 12.71 5.63 7.97
CA THR A 7 13.81 6.55 8.26
C THR A 7 13.54 7.99 7.84
N LEU A 8 12.70 8.21 6.83
CA LEU A 8 12.38 9.55 6.34
C LEU A 8 11.11 10.09 6.99
N GLN A 9 11.08 11.40 7.20
CA GLN A 9 9.90 12.11 7.65
C GLN A 9 9.19 12.72 6.44
N PRO A 10 7.96 12.27 6.10
CA PRO A 10 7.23 12.83 4.98
C PRO A 10 6.74 14.24 5.30
N ASN A 11 6.84 15.13 4.31
CA ASN A 11 6.33 16.51 4.41
C ASN A 11 4.82 16.52 4.14
N ILE A 12 4.01 16.47 5.19
CA ILE A 12 2.54 16.40 5.10
C ILE A 12 1.88 17.60 5.80
N ALA A 13 2.26 17.87 7.06
CA ALA A 13 1.74 19.01 7.80
C ALA A 13 2.12 20.33 7.12
N GLY A 14 1.12 21.17 6.83
CA GLY A 14 1.35 22.45 6.16
C GLY A 14 1.72 22.37 4.68
N ASN A 15 1.77 21.18 4.09
CA ASN A 15 2.04 21.00 2.67
C ASN A 15 0.78 21.32 1.83
N PRO A 16 0.78 22.41 1.04
CA PRO A 16 -0.41 22.83 0.28
C PRO A 16 -0.75 21.90 -0.88
N LEU A 17 0.16 21.01 -1.29
CA LEU A 17 -0.04 20.04 -2.35
C LEU A 17 -0.73 18.76 -1.86
N ILE A 18 -0.82 18.57 -0.53
CA ILE A 18 -1.56 17.48 0.08
C ILE A 18 -2.98 17.96 0.37
N ARG A 19 -3.96 17.27 -0.17
CA ARG A 19 -5.38 17.60 0.02
C ARG A 19 -5.81 17.31 1.46
N THR A 20 -6.79 18.05 1.95
CA THR A 20 -7.30 17.86 3.34
C THR A 20 -7.69 16.42 3.64
N PRO A 21 -8.48 15.70 2.83
CA PRO A 21 -8.79 14.29 3.10
C PRO A 21 -7.57 13.38 3.15
N GLN A 22 -6.56 13.65 2.34
CA GLN A 22 -5.30 12.89 2.37
C GLN A 22 -4.54 13.10 3.68
N ARG A 23 -4.46 14.33 4.14
CA ARG A 23 -3.81 14.68 5.42
C ARG A 23 -4.56 14.07 6.60
N GLU A 24 -5.89 14.18 6.60
CA GLU A 24 -6.72 13.60 7.66
C GLU A 24 -6.59 12.08 7.72
N ALA A 25 -6.62 11.40 6.57
CA ALA A 25 -6.42 9.97 6.50
C ALA A 25 -5.02 9.57 7.01
N TYR A 26 -3.98 10.28 6.60
CA TYR A 26 -2.62 10.04 7.07
C TYR A 26 -2.50 10.19 8.58
N ASN A 27 -3.05 11.25 9.15
CA ASN A 27 -3.00 11.50 10.60
C ASN A 27 -3.77 10.43 11.37
N ALA A 28 -4.96 10.05 10.90
CA ALA A 28 -5.77 9.00 11.53
C ALA A 28 -5.07 7.63 11.48
N LEU A 29 -4.45 7.29 10.36
CA LEU A 29 -3.69 6.04 10.22
C LEU A 29 -2.43 6.04 11.08
N SER A 30 -1.74 7.18 11.20
CA SER A 30 -0.57 7.30 12.08
C SER A 30 -0.93 7.09 13.54
N GLU A 31 -2.06 7.64 13.99
CA GLU A 31 -2.57 7.42 15.34
C GLU A 31 -3.00 5.96 15.55
N TYR A 32 -3.74 5.39 14.61
CA TYR A 32 -4.12 3.98 14.63
C TYR A 32 -2.91 3.05 14.72
N ALA A 33 -1.85 3.33 13.96
CA ALA A 33 -0.65 2.52 13.92
C ALA A 33 0.04 2.37 15.30
N VAL A 34 -0.07 3.38 16.15
CA VAL A 34 0.59 3.38 17.48
C VAL A 34 -0.38 3.04 18.62
N THR A 35 -1.69 3.17 18.43
CA THR A 35 -2.69 2.99 19.50
C THR A 35 -3.47 1.69 19.40
N ALA A 36 -3.61 1.12 18.19
CA ALA A 36 -4.38 -0.11 17.99
C ALA A 36 -3.68 -1.32 18.62
N SER A 37 -4.47 -2.17 19.29
CA SER A 37 -3.98 -3.43 19.82
C SER A 37 -3.72 -4.45 18.69
N ASP A 38 -2.95 -5.51 19.00
CA ASP A 38 -2.67 -6.57 18.02
C ASP A 38 -3.92 -7.31 17.57
N ASP A 39 -4.97 -7.35 18.40
CA ASP A 39 -6.26 -7.95 18.04
C ASP A 39 -7.07 -7.08 17.06
N ASN A 40 -6.80 -5.76 17.02
CA ASN A 40 -7.45 -4.80 16.13
C ASN A 40 -6.51 -4.40 14.99
N ARG A 41 -6.27 -5.30 14.07
CA ARG A 41 -5.31 -5.10 12.98
C ARG A 41 -5.92 -4.61 11.66
N GLU A 42 -7.22 -4.35 11.63
CA GLU A 42 -7.95 -3.93 10.43
C GLU A 42 -8.62 -2.57 10.64
N VAL A 43 -8.54 -1.71 9.64
CA VAL A 43 -9.21 -0.41 9.64
C VAL A 43 -9.73 -0.07 8.24
N GLY A 44 -10.90 0.56 8.18
CA GLY A 44 -11.49 1.11 6.96
C GLY A 44 -11.27 2.63 6.88
N VAL A 45 -10.91 3.11 5.69
CA VAL A 45 -10.82 4.53 5.37
C VAL A 45 -11.83 4.83 4.26
N VAL A 46 -12.87 5.60 4.60
CA VAL A 46 -13.89 6.01 3.65
C VAL A 46 -13.61 7.44 3.22
N LEU A 47 -13.50 7.66 1.93
CA LEU A 47 -13.05 8.92 1.35
C LEU A 47 -14.10 9.49 0.38
N PRO A 48 -14.23 10.82 0.27
CA PRO A 48 -15.05 11.42 -0.78
C PRO A 48 -14.53 11.07 -2.17
N VAL A 49 -15.43 10.90 -3.12
CA VAL A 49 -15.06 10.70 -4.52
C VAL A 49 -14.23 11.89 -5.00
N GLY A 50 -13.16 11.63 -5.73
CA GLY A 50 -12.28 12.68 -6.28
C GLY A 50 -11.32 13.33 -5.29
N CYS A 51 -11.25 12.86 -4.05
CA CYS A 51 -10.34 13.42 -3.03
C CYS A 51 -8.85 13.05 -3.23
N GLY A 52 -8.54 12.15 -4.16
CA GLY A 52 -7.19 11.65 -4.37
C GLY A 52 -6.85 10.43 -3.52
N LYS A 53 -7.72 9.43 -3.55
CA LYS A 53 -7.55 8.15 -2.80
C LYS A 53 -6.19 7.50 -3.05
N SER A 54 -5.68 7.51 -4.27
CA SER A 54 -4.34 6.99 -4.59
C SER A 54 -3.24 7.66 -3.76
N GLY A 55 -3.35 8.95 -3.50
CA GLY A 55 -2.44 9.66 -2.61
C GLY A 55 -2.52 9.18 -1.16
N CYS A 56 -3.72 8.85 -0.67
CA CYS A 56 -3.88 8.25 0.66
C CYS A 56 -3.16 6.89 0.74
N ILE A 57 -3.27 6.08 -0.32
CA ILE A 57 -2.59 4.78 -0.42
C ILE A 57 -1.07 4.95 -0.43
N THR A 58 -0.54 5.92 -1.18
CA THR A 58 0.91 6.18 -1.24
C THR A 58 1.48 6.74 0.06
N LEU A 59 0.68 7.44 0.86
CA LEU A 59 1.08 7.98 2.17
C LEU A 59 0.98 6.96 3.31
N ALA A 60 0.11 5.97 3.20
CA ALA A 60 -0.16 5.00 4.26
C ALA A 60 1.09 4.24 4.74
N PRO A 61 2.02 3.78 3.88
CA PRO A 61 3.22 3.12 4.35
C PRO A 61 4.10 3.99 5.27
N PHE A 62 4.12 5.30 5.05
CA PHE A 62 4.79 6.24 5.98
C PHE A 62 4.06 6.34 7.32
N ALA A 63 2.71 6.35 7.31
CA ALA A 63 1.91 6.40 8.53
C ALA A 63 2.19 5.19 9.45
N PHE A 64 2.36 4.01 8.88
CA PHE A 64 2.66 2.77 9.60
C PHE A 64 4.16 2.51 9.78
N ARG A 65 5.03 3.31 9.18
CA ARG A 65 6.47 3.06 9.13
C ARG A 65 6.76 1.63 8.66
N ALA A 66 6.13 1.24 7.57
CA ALA A 66 6.12 -0.13 7.07
C ALA A 66 7.52 -0.61 6.68
N ASN A 67 7.82 -1.86 7.02
CA ASN A 67 8.99 -2.54 6.48
C ASN A 67 8.76 -2.94 5.02
N ARG A 68 7.61 -3.58 4.74
CA ARG A 68 7.18 -3.90 3.38
C ARG A 68 5.66 -3.91 3.29
N ALA A 69 5.13 -3.10 2.38
CA ALA A 69 3.69 -2.99 2.15
C ALA A 69 3.26 -3.78 0.92
N LEU A 70 2.09 -4.42 0.99
CA LEU A 70 1.39 -4.98 -0.15
C LEU A 70 0.20 -4.08 -0.49
N VAL A 71 0.09 -3.65 -1.74
CA VAL A 71 -1.05 -2.89 -2.26
C VAL A 71 -1.85 -3.77 -3.22
N VAL A 72 -3.13 -3.92 -2.96
CA VAL A 72 -4.03 -4.74 -3.76
C VAL A 72 -5.02 -3.84 -4.50
N ALA A 73 -4.87 -3.76 -5.81
CA ALA A 73 -5.76 -2.99 -6.69
C ALA A 73 -6.93 -3.85 -7.20
N PRO A 74 -8.06 -3.24 -7.58
CA PRO A 74 -9.20 -3.98 -8.13
C PRO A 74 -8.94 -4.57 -9.52
N GLY A 75 -7.97 -4.03 -10.25
CA GLY A 75 -7.64 -4.52 -11.59
C GLY A 75 -6.28 -4.05 -12.07
N VAL A 76 -5.85 -4.56 -13.21
CA VAL A 76 -4.52 -4.31 -13.79
C VAL A 76 -4.28 -2.82 -14.08
N SER A 77 -5.29 -2.12 -14.60
CA SER A 77 -5.17 -0.69 -14.94
C SER A 77 -4.89 0.17 -13.72
N ILE A 78 -5.60 -0.08 -12.62
CA ILE A 78 -5.39 0.64 -11.36
C ILE A 78 -4.06 0.26 -10.72
N ALA A 79 -3.67 -1.03 -10.80
CA ALA A 79 -2.37 -1.46 -10.31
C ALA A 79 -1.22 -0.71 -11.00
N ARG A 80 -1.26 -0.57 -12.33
CA ARG A 80 -0.26 0.19 -13.08
C ARG A 80 -0.20 1.66 -12.71
N GLN A 81 -1.35 2.27 -12.46
CA GLN A 81 -1.43 3.66 -12.02
C GLN A 81 -0.80 3.82 -10.63
N LEU A 82 -1.07 2.90 -9.71
CA LEU A 82 -0.46 2.90 -8.38
C LEU A 82 1.06 2.69 -8.45
N VAL A 83 1.54 1.78 -9.31
CA VAL A 83 2.98 1.61 -9.54
C VAL A 83 3.61 2.92 -9.98
N ALA A 84 2.99 3.63 -10.93
CA ALA A 84 3.50 4.92 -11.41
C ALA A 84 3.58 5.98 -10.30
N ASP A 85 2.65 5.95 -9.34
CA ASP A 85 2.67 6.85 -8.18
C ASP A 85 3.82 6.56 -7.22
N PHE A 86 4.31 5.33 -7.16
CA PHE A 86 5.46 4.93 -6.32
C PHE A 86 6.81 4.97 -7.05
N ASP A 87 6.81 4.90 -8.38
CA ASP A 87 8.03 4.68 -9.19
C ASP A 87 8.87 5.95 -9.32
N PRO A 88 10.09 6.00 -8.75
CA PRO A 88 10.96 7.16 -8.85
C PRO A 88 11.46 7.46 -10.26
N SER A 89 11.35 6.54 -11.21
CA SER A 89 11.65 6.78 -12.62
C SER A 89 10.55 7.55 -13.36
N ASN A 90 9.37 7.68 -12.74
CA ASN A 90 8.25 8.45 -13.26
C ASN A 90 8.28 9.86 -12.69
N ASP A 91 8.43 10.87 -13.54
CA ASP A 91 8.45 12.28 -13.13
C ASP A 91 7.16 12.72 -12.41
N GLY A 92 6.04 12.04 -12.66
CA GLY A 92 4.76 12.27 -12.02
C GLY A 92 4.52 11.47 -10.75
N MET A 93 5.53 10.78 -10.22
CA MET A 93 5.39 10.01 -8.99
C MET A 93 4.88 10.89 -7.83
N PHE A 94 4.06 10.32 -6.95
CA PHE A 94 3.36 11.10 -5.93
C PHE A 94 4.30 11.85 -4.98
N TYR A 95 5.36 11.19 -4.51
CA TYR A 95 6.27 11.79 -3.52
C TYR A 95 7.06 13.00 -4.05
N GLN A 96 7.38 13.02 -5.34
CA GLN A 96 8.01 14.18 -5.98
C GLN A 96 6.97 15.24 -6.35
N ARG A 97 5.90 14.84 -7.02
CA ARG A 97 4.85 15.73 -7.51
C ARG A 97 4.19 16.54 -6.39
N CYS A 98 3.96 15.91 -5.24
CA CYS A 98 3.36 16.55 -4.08
C CYS A 98 4.40 17.00 -3.03
N GLN A 99 5.69 16.96 -3.36
CA GLN A 99 6.78 17.42 -2.48
C GLN A 99 6.74 16.77 -1.09
N VAL A 100 6.35 15.49 -1.04
CA VAL A 100 6.32 14.71 0.20
C VAL A 100 7.73 14.38 0.67
N LEU A 101 8.62 14.07 -0.27
CA LEU A 101 10.03 13.84 -0.02
C LEU A 101 10.87 14.86 -0.81
N ALA A 102 11.88 15.41 -0.17
CA ALA A 102 12.79 16.37 -0.80
C ALA A 102 13.76 15.72 -1.82
N GLY A 103 13.92 14.39 -1.75
CA GLY A 103 14.79 13.61 -2.62
C GLY A 103 14.89 12.17 -2.14
N GLY A 104 15.70 11.37 -2.83
CA GLY A 104 15.91 9.97 -2.44
C GLY A 104 16.64 9.80 -1.11
N PRO A 105 16.74 8.54 -0.62
CA PRO A 105 16.24 7.34 -1.32
C PRO A 105 14.72 7.24 -1.30
N TYR A 106 14.14 6.85 -2.43
CA TYR A 106 12.71 6.58 -2.53
C TYR A 106 12.42 5.12 -2.18
N PRO A 107 11.19 4.80 -1.70
CA PRO A 107 10.76 3.41 -1.58
C PRO A 107 10.82 2.69 -2.94
N GLU A 108 11.25 1.44 -2.94
CA GLU A 108 11.36 0.62 -4.15
C GLU A 108 10.05 -0.12 -4.43
N PRO A 109 9.35 0.16 -5.55
CA PRO A 109 8.13 -0.54 -5.91
C PRO A 109 8.40 -1.73 -6.82
N VAL A 110 7.58 -2.79 -6.67
CA VAL A 110 7.52 -3.92 -7.60
C VAL A 110 6.07 -4.24 -7.91
N GLU A 111 5.74 -4.39 -9.18
CA GLU A 111 4.42 -4.87 -9.63
C GLU A 111 4.47 -6.38 -9.89
N ILE A 112 3.50 -7.11 -9.33
CA ILE A 112 3.28 -8.52 -9.66
C ILE A 112 2.51 -8.61 -10.98
N ARG A 113 3.12 -9.27 -11.96
CA ARG A 113 2.53 -9.52 -13.29
C ARG A 113 2.65 -11.00 -13.63
N GLY A 114 1.51 -11.67 -13.78
CA GLY A 114 1.48 -13.08 -14.19
C GLY A 114 2.24 -13.99 -13.22
N THR A 115 2.82 -15.05 -13.78
CA THR A 115 3.49 -16.10 -13.02
C THR A 115 5.02 -15.92 -12.94
N THR A 116 5.56 -14.87 -13.56
CA THR A 116 7.02 -14.69 -13.78
C THR A 116 7.69 -13.77 -12.75
N THR A 117 7.02 -13.48 -11.65
CA THR A 117 7.57 -12.60 -10.62
C THR A 117 8.82 -13.21 -9.98
N ASN A 118 9.92 -12.46 -10.02
CA ASN A 118 11.18 -12.86 -9.41
C ASN A 118 11.16 -12.64 -7.90
N ARG A 119 11.47 -13.66 -7.13
CA ARG A 119 11.52 -13.56 -5.66
C ARG A 119 12.55 -12.53 -5.16
N ALA A 120 13.70 -12.43 -5.83
CA ALA A 120 14.72 -11.45 -5.44
C ALA A 120 14.20 -10.01 -5.56
N ASP A 121 13.42 -9.71 -6.60
CA ASP A 121 12.81 -8.39 -6.76
C ASP A 121 11.80 -8.10 -5.65
N LEU A 122 11.06 -9.12 -5.19
CA LEU A 122 10.15 -8.97 -4.05
C LEU A 122 10.90 -8.73 -2.74
N GLU A 123 12.02 -9.40 -2.52
CA GLU A 123 12.84 -9.25 -1.31
C GLU A 123 13.48 -7.86 -1.23
N ASP A 124 13.83 -7.27 -2.37
CA ASP A 124 14.39 -5.91 -2.47
C ASP A 124 13.31 -4.82 -2.44
N ALA A 125 12.04 -5.15 -2.68
CA ALA A 125 10.96 -4.19 -2.73
C ALA A 125 10.55 -3.70 -1.32
N HIS A 126 10.16 -2.43 -1.23
CA HIS A 126 9.54 -1.85 -0.04
C HIS A 126 8.03 -1.78 -0.18
N VAL A 127 7.52 -1.73 -1.41
CA VAL A 127 6.10 -1.81 -1.72
C VAL A 127 5.89 -2.74 -2.92
N VAL A 128 5.00 -3.69 -2.74
CA VAL A 128 4.60 -4.64 -3.78
C VAL A 128 3.17 -4.33 -4.19
N ILE A 129 2.93 -4.14 -5.46
CA ILE A 129 1.62 -3.82 -6.00
C ILE A 129 1.11 -5.04 -6.80
N THR A 130 -0.09 -5.47 -6.49
CA THR A 130 -0.78 -6.56 -7.18
C THR A 130 -2.23 -6.17 -7.47
N ASN A 131 -2.96 -7.05 -8.10
CA ASN A 131 -4.40 -6.90 -8.33
C ASN A 131 -5.15 -8.17 -7.92
N ILE A 132 -6.47 -8.06 -7.80
CA ILE A 132 -7.31 -9.17 -7.35
C ILE A 132 -7.15 -10.41 -8.22
N GLY A 133 -6.99 -10.27 -9.54
CA GLY A 133 -6.79 -11.39 -10.45
C GLY A 133 -5.56 -12.24 -10.10
N GLN A 134 -4.50 -11.62 -9.60
CA GLN A 134 -3.28 -12.31 -9.17
C GLN A 134 -3.44 -13.08 -7.85
N LEU A 135 -4.54 -12.90 -7.14
CA LEU A 135 -4.85 -13.56 -5.87
C LEU A 135 -5.89 -14.68 -6.02
N GLN A 136 -6.55 -14.76 -7.19
CA GLN A 136 -7.54 -15.77 -7.50
C GLN A 136 -6.87 -17.06 -7.90
N GLY A 137 -6.80 -18.05 -7.10
CA GLY A 137 -6.39 -19.44 -7.30
C GLY A 137 -5.51 -19.82 -8.50
N GLY A 138 -5.15 -21.06 -8.61
CA GLY A 138 -4.33 -21.55 -9.72
C GLY A 138 -2.85 -21.12 -9.63
N ASP A 139 -2.23 -20.85 -10.77
CA ASP A 139 -0.83 -20.45 -10.83
C ASP A 139 -0.61 -18.96 -10.54
N GLU A 140 -1.66 -18.13 -10.63
CA GLU A 140 -1.57 -16.68 -10.43
C GLU A 140 -1.12 -16.29 -9.02
N ASN A 141 -1.46 -17.09 -8.00
CA ASN A 141 -1.06 -16.80 -6.63
C ASN A 141 0.15 -17.62 -6.14
N ARG A 142 0.85 -18.30 -7.03
CA ARG A 142 2.03 -19.13 -6.67
C ARG A 142 3.10 -18.31 -5.94
N TRP A 143 3.32 -17.07 -6.37
CA TRP A 143 4.27 -16.16 -5.74
C TRP A 143 3.94 -15.91 -4.26
N LEU A 144 2.65 -15.77 -3.95
CA LEU A 144 2.17 -15.51 -2.59
C LEU A 144 2.48 -16.67 -1.65
N ARG A 145 2.25 -17.92 -2.11
CA ARG A 145 2.44 -19.12 -1.30
C ARG A 145 3.91 -19.36 -0.93
N ALA A 146 4.83 -18.81 -1.70
CA ALA A 146 6.27 -18.96 -1.47
C ALA A 146 6.81 -17.95 -0.44
N LEU A 147 6.01 -16.99 0.02
CA LEU A 147 6.44 -15.95 0.93
C LEU A 147 6.23 -16.35 2.40
N PRO A 148 7.17 -15.98 3.29
CA PRO A 148 7.00 -16.23 4.72
C PRO A 148 5.86 -15.40 5.33
N PRO A 149 5.29 -15.82 6.48
CA PRO A 149 4.15 -15.13 7.11
C PRO A 149 4.42 -13.68 7.56
N ASP A 150 5.67 -13.32 7.76
CA ASP A 150 6.12 -11.99 8.17
C ASP A 150 6.63 -11.13 7.01
N PHE A 151 6.44 -11.59 5.77
CA PHE A 151 6.96 -10.89 4.58
C PHE A 151 6.37 -9.48 4.41
N PHE A 152 5.07 -9.33 4.63
CA PHE A 152 4.38 -8.04 4.66
C PHE A 152 3.93 -7.70 6.07
N ASP A 153 4.18 -6.47 6.51
CA ASP A 153 3.68 -5.92 7.77
C ASP A 153 2.51 -4.95 7.58
N LEU A 154 2.20 -4.60 6.33
CA LEU A 154 1.09 -3.74 5.96
C LEU A 154 0.45 -4.22 4.66
N ILE A 155 -0.88 -4.30 4.63
CA ILE A 155 -1.67 -4.64 3.44
C ILE A 155 -2.70 -3.53 3.21
N LEU A 156 -2.68 -2.93 2.01
CA LEU A 156 -3.56 -1.85 1.61
C LEU A 156 -4.47 -2.33 0.47
N PHE A 157 -5.77 -2.28 0.68
CA PHE A 157 -6.76 -2.60 -0.35
C PHE A 157 -7.34 -1.32 -0.94
N ASP A 158 -7.25 -1.19 -2.25
CA ASP A 158 -7.97 -0.18 -3.01
C ASP A 158 -9.32 -0.75 -3.45
N GLU A 159 -10.42 -0.11 -3.03
CA GLU A 159 -11.79 -0.55 -3.29
C GLU A 159 -12.10 -1.96 -2.73
N GLY A 160 -11.90 -2.16 -1.44
CA GLY A 160 -12.18 -3.43 -0.75
C GLY A 160 -13.68 -3.77 -0.66
N HIS A 161 -14.34 -4.00 -1.79
CA HIS A 161 -15.75 -4.40 -1.85
C HIS A 161 -15.94 -5.91 -1.75
N HIS A 162 -17.20 -6.37 -1.62
CA HIS A 162 -17.60 -7.76 -1.39
C HIS A 162 -17.02 -8.78 -2.38
N SER A 163 -16.68 -8.38 -3.60
CA SER A 163 -16.09 -9.26 -4.61
C SER A 163 -14.66 -9.71 -4.29
N VAL A 164 -14.05 -9.16 -3.26
CA VAL A 164 -12.67 -9.47 -2.84
C VAL A 164 -12.60 -10.24 -1.51
N ALA A 165 -13.73 -10.70 -0.99
CA ALA A 165 -13.80 -11.33 0.32
C ALA A 165 -12.86 -12.54 0.45
N ASP A 166 -12.77 -13.38 -0.57
CA ASP A 166 -11.90 -14.56 -0.56
C ASP A 166 -10.42 -14.18 -0.60
N SER A 167 -10.07 -13.20 -1.43
CA SER A 167 -8.70 -12.67 -1.52
C SER A 167 -8.29 -11.99 -0.22
N TYR A 168 -9.20 -11.26 0.41
CA TYR A 168 -9.01 -10.64 1.70
C TYR A 168 -8.73 -11.69 2.79
N ALA A 169 -9.57 -12.72 2.88
CA ALA A 169 -9.41 -13.81 3.84
C ALA A 169 -8.08 -14.56 3.63
N LEU A 170 -7.70 -14.79 2.37
CA LEU A 170 -6.44 -15.43 2.00
C LEU A 170 -5.24 -14.62 2.53
N LEU A 171 -5.19 -13.34 2.25
CA LEU A 171 -4.09 -12.47 2.68
C LEU A 171 -4.03 -12.31 4.20
N LYS A 172 -5.19 -12.18 4.85
CA LYS A 172 -5.29 -12.09 6.30
C LYS A 172 -4.76 -13.35 6.99
N ALA A 173 -5.02 -14.52 6.42
CA ALA A 173 -4.53 -15.80 6.94
C ALA A 173 -3.03 -16.00 6.64
N GLN A 174 -2.58 -15.61 5.44
CA GLN A 174 -1.18 -15.76 5.02
C GLN A 174 -0.23 -14.87 5.82
N PHE A 175 -0.64 -13.65 6.15
CA PHE A 175 0.17 -12.65 6.87
C PHE A 175 -0.52 -12.23 8.17
N PRO A 176 -0.50 -13.08 9.21
CA PRO A 176 -1.33 -12.90 10.41
C PRO A 176 -0.94 -11.69 11.27
N ALA A 177 0.29 -11.19 11.16
CA ALA A 177 0.77 -10.01 11.90
C ALA A 177 0.62 -8.71 11.12
N ALA A 178 0.23 -8.74 9.84
CA ALA A 178 0.10 -7.54 9.03
C ALA A 178 -1.08 -6.67 9.46
N ARG A 179 -0.88 -5.36 9.48
CA ARG A 179 -1.98 -4.38 9.58
C ARG A 179 -2.68 -4.29 8.22
N ILE A 180 -4.00 -4.13 8.23
CA ILE A 180 -4.81 -4.12 7.01
C ILE A 180 -5.63 -2.83 6.96
N VAL A 181 -5.53 -2.11 5.83
CA VAL A 181 -6.31 -0.91 5.58
C VAL A 181 -7.16 -1.11 4.32
N ASN A 182 -8.46 -0.89 4.45
CA ASN A 182 -9.40 -0.89 3.33
C ASN A 182 -9.75 0.55 2.96
N PHE A 183 -9.37 0.96 1.76
CA PHE A 183 -9.77 2.25 1.21
C PHE A 183 -11.01 2.08 0.35
N SER A 184 -12.03 2.89 0.60
CA SER A 184 -13.24 2.92 -0.22
C SER A 184 -13.68 4.36 -0.47
N ALA A 185 -14.40 4.56 -1.57
CA ALA A 185 -15.03 5.83 -1.85
C ALA A 185 -16.49 5.82 -1.37
N THR A 186 -16.95 6.95 -0.81
CA THR A 186 -18.39 7.16 -0.61
C THR A 186 -19.05 7.41 -1.96
N ALA A 187 -20.21 6.78 -2.18
CA ALA A 187 -21.04 7.05 -3.34
C ALA A 187 -21.60 8.49 -3.29
#